data_5cc2ef1c968e1b0e71a2acd7aef2b443
#
_entry.id   5cc2ef1c968e1b0e71a2acd7aef2b443
#
_cell.length_a   1.000
_cell.length_b   1.000
_cell.length_c   1.000
_cell.angle_alpha   90.00
_cell.angle_beta   90.00
_cell.angle_gamma   90.00
#
_symmetry.space_group_name_H-M   'P 1'
#
loop_
_entity.id
_entity.type
_entity.pdbx_description
1 polymer ?
#
loop_
_entity_poly.entity_id
_entity_poly.type
_entity_poly.pdbx_seq_one_letter_code
_entity_poly.pdbx_strand_id
1 'polypeptide(L)'
;MKKYLPALVAATCAVTPAFASPLKPGQFAGSVNVGTEIPLDGDVHGGATAPVSSLAALNPNLPATSAQLRIESRSYEDIYGDATTYGIEGRYGLEGDREVFAEVRRTEADGGSVQVGTAFVPALSATLPVNGTFDDYKSTNIEAGVRQYFGSGKVKPYVAARAGVAFVDEIRASFAVPVPAGVGTEPNDIKINNVAFYDDTTTYSLGVDVGASWEVSERLSISAEAGIRYRGDLDGNDAAIGGLGLASINDDSAAITVPVTVKLSYKF
;
A
#
# COMPACT_ATOMS: atom_id res chain seq x y z
N MET A 1 5.94 2.52 -20.91
CA MET A 1 6.74 3.08 -19.80
C MET A 1 6.86 4.59 -19.99
N LYS A 2 6.00 5.38 -19.32
CA LYS A 2 6.14 6.84 -19.25
C LYS A 2 6.39 7.20 -17.79
N LYS A 3 7.65 7.45 -17.46
CA LYS A 3 8.05 7.95 -16.12
C LYS A 3 7.61 9.42 -16.04
N TYR A 4 6.59 9.69 -15.27
CA TYR A 4 6.27 11.06 -14.85
C TYR A 4 7.09 11.36 -13.60
N LEU A 5 8.16 12.14 -13.76
CA LEU A 5 8.86 12.78 -12.65
C LEU A 5 7.97 13.95 -12.17
N PRO A 6 7.56 14.04 -10.91
CA PRO A 6 6.92 15.26 -10.42
C PRO A 6 7.98 16.36 -10.39
N ALA A 7 7.75 17.41 -11.15
CA ALA A 7 8.57 18.61 -11.16
C ALA A 7 8.46 19.31 -9.80
N LEU A 8 9.53 19.25 -9.01
CA LEU A 8 9.68 20.02 -7.77
C LEU A 8 9.88 21.49 -8.16
N VAL A 9 8.84 22.30 -8.01
CA VAL A 9 8.93 23.76 -8.21
C VAL A 9 9.66 24.34 -7.01
N ALA A 10 10.93 24.69 -7.19
CA ALA A 10 11.72 25.45 -6.24
C ALA A 10 11.38 26.94 -6.36
N ALA A 11 10.48 27.43 -5.50
CA ALA A 11 10.27 28.87 -5.32
C ALA A 11 11.37 29.42 -4.39
N THR A 12 12.33 30.12 -4.95
CA THR A 12 13.34 30.88 -4.18
C THR A 12 12.71 32.17 -3.64
N CYS A 13 12.21 32.15 -2.41
CA CYS A 13 11.91 33.36 -1.65
C CYS A 13 13.10 33.76 -0.78
N ALA A 14 13.64 34.95 -0.96
CA ALA A 14 14.61 35.54 -0.05
C ALA A 14 13.89 35.94 1.27
N VAL A 15 14.12 35.13 2.33
CA VAL A 15 13.48 35.33 3.65
C VAL A 15 14.55 35.64 4.68
N THR A 16 14.31 36.70 5.47
CA THR A 16 15.04 37.02 6.70
C THR A 16 15.01 35.83 7.68
N PRO A 17 16.09 35.58 8.42
CA PRO A 17 16.20 34.39 9.23
C PRO A 17 15.28 34.39 10.46
N ALA A 18 14.16 33.71 10.35
CA ALA A 18 13.40 33.28 11.51
C ALA A 18 13.97 31.96 12.04
N PHE A 19 13.98 31.75 13.35
CA PHE A 19 14.49 30.52 13.96
C PHE A 19 13.37 29.46 13.96
N ALA A 20 13.66 28.27 13.45
CA ALA A 20 12.74 27.15 13.56
C ALA A 20 12.51 26.84 15.05
N SER A 21 11.27 26.99 15.52
CA SER A 21 10.87 26.58 16.87
C SER A 21 9.78 25.52 16.76
N PRO A 22 9.84 24.43 17.55
CA PRO A 22 8.67 23.60 17.77
C PRO A 22 7.52 24.48 18.31
N LEU A 23 6.33 23.94 18.32
CA LEU A 23 5.21 24.64 18.94
C LEU A 23 5.54 24.91 20.41
N LYS A 24 5.24 26.12 20.88
CA LYS A 24 5.32 26.42 22.32
C LYS A 24 4.25 25.59 23.05
N PRO A 25 4.48 25.30 24.35
CA PRO A 25 3.47 24.64 25.16
C PRO A 25 2.12 25.38 25.07
N GLY A 26 1.06 24.63 24.75
CA GLY A 26 -0.29 25.19 24.57
C GLY A 26 -0.59 25.72 23.17
N GLN A 27 0.37 25.78 22.26
CA GLN A 27 0.18 26.26 20.88
C GLN A 27 -0.31 25.15 19.95
N PHE A 28 -1.17 25.52 18.99
CA PHE A 28 -1.69 24.61 17.97
C PHE A 28 -1.10 24.91 16.59
N ALA A 29 -1.02 23.89 15.75
CA ALA A 29 -0.75 24.03 14.33
C ALA A 29 -1.56 23.01 13.54
N GLY A 30 -1.86 23.35 12.29
CA GLY A 30 -2.40 22.44 11.28
C GLY A 30 -1.42 22.26 10.14
N SER A 31 -1.42 21.09 9.51
CA SER A 31 -0.57 20.79 8.36
C SER A 31 -1.38 20.11 7.27
N VAL A 32 -0.98 20.34 6.02
CA VAL A 32 -1.31 19.48 4.89
C VAL A 32 -0.05 18.76 4.47
N ASN A 33 -0.21 17.54 4.01
CA ASN A 33 0.92 16.71 3.59
C ASN A 33 0.66 15.99 2.28
N VAL A 34 1.73 15.69 1.57
CA VAL A 34 1.75 14.88 0.36
C VAL A 34 3.05 14.09 0.33
N GLY A 35 3.00 12.87 -0.18
CA GLY A 35 4.17 12.01 -0.23
C GLY A 35 3.96 10.76 -1.06
N THR A 36 4.87 9.85 -0.87
CA THR A 36 4.82 8.49 -1.42
C THR A 36 5.04 7.48 -0.31
N GLU A 37 4.51 6.29 -0.50
CA GLU A 37 4.71 5.16 0.39
C GLU A 37 5.28 4.00 -0.44
N ILE A 38 6.51 3.60 -0.13
CA ILE A 38 7.29 2.62 -0.88
C ILE A 38 7.18 1.29 -0.16
N PRO A 39 6.64 0.22 -0.77
CA PRO A 39 6.65 -1.11 -0.18
C PRO A 39 8.08 -1.59 0.08
N LEU A 40 8.34 -2.12 1.28
CA LEU A 40 9.62 -2.69 1.66
C LEU A 40 9.53 -4.20 1.86
N ASP A 41 8.40 -4.67 2.42
CA ASP A 41 8.15 -6.07 2.71
C ASP A 41 6.65 -6.32 2.81
N GLY A 42 6.24 -7.56 2.59
CA GLY A 42 4.87 -8.04 2.66
C GLY A 42 4.32 -8.49 1.30
N ASP A 43 3.55 -9.55 1.35
CA ASP A 43 2.93 -10.15 0.17
C ASP A 43 1.45 -9.76 0.06
N VAL A 44 0.97 -9.51 -1.15
CA VAL A 44 -0.47 -9.39 -1.43
C VAL A 44 -1.10 -10.79 -1.38
N HIS A 45 -0.37 -11.81 -1.77
CA HIS A 45 -0.78 -13.21 -1.58
C HIS A 45 0.43 -14.13 -1.51
N GLY A 46 0.28 -15.19 -0.72
CA GLY A 46 1.24 -16.28 -0.62
C GLY A 46 1.20 -17.24 -1.81
N GLY A 47 2.11 -18.21 -1.78
CA GLY A 47 2.18 -19.28 -2.76
C GLY A 47 1.42 -20.52 -2.31
N ALA A 48 0.86 -21.29 -3.27
CA ALA A 48 0.23 -22.56 -3.03
C ALA A 48 0.30 -23.51 -4.24
N THR A 49 0.13 -24.80 -4.00
CA THR A 49 -0.03 -25.79 -5.06
C THR A 49 -1.32 -26.56 -4.83
N ALA A 50 -2.20 -26.60 -5.83
CA ALA A 50 -3.50 -27.23 -5.72
C ALA A 50 -3.81 -28.10 -6.96
N PRO A 51 -4.37 -29.31 -6.78
CA PRO A 51 -4.83 -30.14 -7.88
C PRO A 51 -6.19 -29.67 -8.39
N VAL A 52 -6.35 -29.54 -9.69
CA VAL A 52 -7.63 -29.37 -10.38
C VAL A 52 -8.02 -30.70 -11.00
N SER A 53 -9.09 -31.30 -10.52
CA SER A 53 -9.52 -32.63 -10.95
C SER A 53 -10.04 -32.66 -12.40
N SER A 54 -10.64 -31.55 -12.87
CA SER A 54 -11.18 -31.42 -14.22
C SER A 54 -11.20 -29.97 -14.68
N LEU A 55 -10.59 -29.68 -15.83
CA LEU A 55 -10.68 -28.35 -16.46
C LEU A 55 -12.11 -28.04 -16.91
N ALA A 56 -12.90 -29.02 -17.28
CA ALA A 56 -14.31 -28.86 -17.64
C ALA A 56 -15.17 -28.33 -16.47
N ALA A 57 -14.75 -28.49 -15.23
CA ALA A 57 -15.40 -27.87 -14.07
C ALA A 57 -15.18 -26.36 -13.99
N LEU A 58 -14.09 -25.85 -14.55
CA LEU A 58 -13.74 -24.42 -14.59
C LEU A 58 -14.28 -23.75 -15.86
N ASN A 59 -14.24 -24.48 -16.98
CA ASN A 59 -14.83 -24.05 -18.25
C ASN A 59 -15.38 -25.29 -18.99
N PRO A 60 -16.70 -25.43 -19.16
CA PRO A 60 -17.33 -26.60 -19.82
C PRO A 60 -16.88 -26.84 -21.27
N ASN A 61 -16.30 -25.85 -21.92
CA ASN A 61 -15.76 -25.95 -23.28
C ASN A 61 -14.40 -26.69 -23.31
N LEU A 62 -13.80 -26.94 -22.16
CA LEU A 62 -12.54 -27.65 -22.05
C LEU A 62 -12.74 -29.17 -21.84
N PRO A 63 -11.75 -29.98 -22.21
CA PRO A 63 -11.79 -31.41 -21.95
C PRO A 63 -11.77 -31.69 -20.42
N ALA A 64 -12.41 -32.80 -20.02
CA ALA A 64 -12.41 -33.28 -18.64
C ALA A 64 -11.05 -33.90 -18.30
N THR A 65 -10.01 -33.12 -18.24
CA THR A 65 -8.65 -33.49 -17.85
C THR A 65 -8.19 -32.74 -16.62
N SER A 66 -7.28 -33.34 -15.85
CA SER A 66 -6.74 -32.74 -14.65
C SER A 66 -5.64 -31.72 -14.97
N ALA A 67 -5.44 -30.79 -14.03
CA ALA A 67 -4.30 -29.88 -14.03
C ALA A 67 -3.75 -29.73 -12.60
N GLN A 68 -2.55 -29.18 -12.49
CA GLN A 68 -1.94 -28.80 -11.24
C GLN A 68 -1.66 -27.31 -11.26
N LEU A 69 -2.33 -26.56 -10.39
CA LEU A 69 -2.05 -25.16 -10.16
C LEU A 69 -0.83 -25.01 -9.26
N ARG A 70 0.04 -24.08 -9.61
CA ARG A 70 1.13 -23.59 -8.77
C ARG A 70 1.04 -22.08 -8.74
N ILE A 71 0.59 -21.53 -7.63
CA ILE A 71 0.56 -20.10 -7.36
C ILE A 71 1.87 -19.74 -6.67
N GLU A 72 2.48 -18.65 -7.08
CA GLU A 72 3.70 -18.07 -6.50
C GLU A 72 3.30 -16.86 -5.68
N SER A 73 4.00 -16.54 -4.60
CA SER A 73 3.72 -15.30 -3.85
C SER A 73 3.97 -14.06 -4.71
N ARG A 74 3.21 -13.00 -4.44
CA ARG A 74 3.39 -11.69 -5.05
C ARG A 74 3.34 -10.61 -3.98
N SER A 75 4.41 -9.82 -3.94
CA SER A 75 4.54 -8.73 -2.99
C SER A 75 3.67 -7.51 -3.38
N TYR A 76 3.53 -6.57 -2.43
CA TYR A 76 2.92 -5.27 -2.72
C TYR A 76 3.70 -4.50 -3.79
N GLU A 77 5.03 -4.63 -3.83
CA GLU A 77 5.87 -4.01 -4.87
C GLU A 77 5.57 -4.57 -6.26
N ASP A 78 5.37 -5.90 -6.38
CA ASP A 78 5.09 -6.57 -7.66
C ASP A 78 3.78 -6.13 -8.29
N ILE A 79 2.75 -5.84 -7.48
CA ILE A 79 1.39 -5.56 -7.95
C ILE A 79 1.09 -4.07 -7.99
N TYR A 80 1.47 -3.32 -6.95
CA TYR A 80 1.08 -1.92 -6.77
C TYR A 80 2.23 -0.93 -6.96
N GLY A 81 3.49 -1.35 -6.71
CA GLY A 81 4.61 -0.42 -6.67
C GLY A 81 4.44 0.66 -5.60
N ASP A 82 4.93 1.87 -5.89
CA ASP A 82 4.86 3.00 -4.98
C ASP A 82 3.44 3.58 -4.92
N ALA A 83 2.95 3.84 -3.69
CA ALA A 83 1.68 4.50 -3.47
C ALA A 83 1.82 6.02 -3.31
N THR A 84 0.81 6.77 -3.73
CA THR A 84 0.68 8.20 -3.44
C THR A 84 -0.06 8.40 -2.13
N THR A 85 0.42 9.34 -1.31
CA THR A 85 -0.20 9.69 -0.03
C THR A 85 -0.50 11.17 0.07
N TYR A 86 -1.63 11.51 0.72
CA TYR A 86 -1.99 12.88 1.05
C TYR A 86 -2.84 12.92 2.32
N GLY A 87 -2.74 14.01 3.08
CA GLY A 87 -3.46 14.07 4.35
C GLY A 87 -3.39 15.42 5.05
N ILE A 88 -3.97 15.42 6.24
CA ILE A 88 -3.98 16.57 7.14
C ILE A 88 -3.53 16.11 8.53
N GLU A 89 -2.78 16.98 9.22
CA GLU A 89 -2.27 16.73 10.57
C GLU A 89 -2.59 17.91 11.46
N GLY A 90 -3.15 17.65 12.66
CA GLY A 90 -3.25 18.61 13.75
C GLY A 90 -2.17 18.34 14.79
N ARG A 91 -1.53 19.41 15.32
CA ARG A 91 -0.44 19.31 16.30
C ARG A 91 -0.67 20.21 17.49
N TYR A 92 -0.19 19.77 18.65
CA TYR A 92 -0.24 20.52 19.90
C TYR A 92 1.12 20.48 20.61
N GLY A 93 1.64 21.66 20.96
CA GLY A 93 2.93 21.83 21.61
C GLY A 93 2.91 21.44 23.08
N LEU A 94 3.88 20.66 23.49
CA LEU A 94 4.17 20.27 24.86
C LEU A 94 5.47 20.91 25.34
N GLU A 95 5.79 20.77 26.63
CA GLU A 95 7.08 21.16 27.17
C GLU A 95 8.23 20.31 26.63
N GLY A 96 9.45 20.87 26.58
CA GLY A 96 10.66 20.13 26.20
C GLY A 96 10.78 19.83 24.73
N ASP A 97 10.40 20.77 23.86
CA ASP A 97 10.50 20.62 22.38
C ASP A 97 9.75 19.39 21.85
N ARG A 98 8.60 19.08 22.46
CA ARG A 98 7.74 17.95 22.09
C ARG A 98 6.41 18.41 21.54
N GLU A 99 5.84 17.60 20.69
CA GLU A 99 4.48 17.77 20.15
C GLU A 99 3.74 16.42 20.21
N VAL A 100 2.45 16.49 20.46
CA VAL A 100 1.53 15.41 20.10
C VAL A 100 0.84 15.80 18.79
N PHE A 101 0.51 14.81 18.00
CA PHE A 101 -0.19 15.03 16.73
C PHE A 101 -1.24 13.95 16.47
N ALA A 102 -2.21 14.31 15.65
CA ALA A 102 -3.16 13.39 15.03
C ALA A 102 -3.22 13.68 13.53
N GLU A 103 -3.25 12.63 12.72
CA GLU A 103 -3.20 12.70 11.27
C GLU A 103 -4.31 11.83 10.68
N VAL A 104 -4.96 12.34 9.63
CA VAL A 104 -5.78 11.55 8.70
C VAL A 104 -5.08 11.58 7.35
N ARG A 105 -4.76 10.40 6.83
CA ARG A 105 -4.01 10.24 5.58
C ARG A 105 -4.71 9.24 4.66
N ARG A 106 -4.84 9.59 3.40
CA ARG A 106 -5.24 8.69 2.31
C ARG A 106 -4.00 8.15 1.61
N THR A 107 -3.99 6.86 1.31
CA THR A 107 -2.95 6.17 0.53
C THR A 107 -3.63 5.50 -0.66
N GLU A 108 -3.09 5.70 -1.86
CA GLU A 108 -3.63 5.14 -3.10
C GLU A 108 -2.49 4.63 -3.99
N ALA A 109 -2.66 3.41 -4.52
CA ALA A 109 -1.78 2.83 -5.52
C ALA A 109 -2.61 2.17 -6.61
N ASP A 110 -2.19 2.33 -7.86
CA ASP A 110 -2.88 1.73 -9.01
C ASP A 110 -2.68 0.21 -8.98
N GLY A 111 -3.77 -0.52 -9.21
CA GLY A 111 -3.74 -1.96 -9.34
C GLY A 111 -3.02 -2.39 -10.62
N GLY A 112 -2.46 -3.59 -10.61
CA GLY A 112 -1.65 -4.12 -11.70
C GLY A 112 -2.09 -5.49 -12.18
N SER A 113 -1.56 -5.86 -13.35
CA SER A 113 -1.66 -7.22 -13.89
C SER A 113 -0.31 -7.90 -13.81
N VAL A 114 -0.26 -9.10 -13.20
CA VAL A 114 0.96 -9.86 -12.98
C VAL A 114 0.68 -11.35 -13.22
N GLN A 115 1.69 -12.09 -13.65
CA GLN A 115 1.59 -13.55 -13.65
C GLN A 115 1.71 -14.04 -12.20
N VAL A 116 0.62 -14.57 -11.65
CA VAL A 116 0.54 -15.07 -10.27
C VAL A 116 0.93 -16.54 -10.14
N GLY A 117 1.14 -17.25 -11.26
CA GLY A 117 1.53 -18.65 -11.21
C GLY A 117 1.41 -19.37 -12.55
N THR A 118 1.29 -20.69 -12.47
CA THR A 118 1.19 -21.58 -13.63
C THR A 118 0.18 -22.71 -13.38
N ALA A 119 -0.39 -23.25 -14.48
CA ALA A 119 -1.21 -24.44 -14.50
C ALA A 119 -0.55 -25.51 -15.40
N PHE A 120 -0.03 -26.59 -14.82
CA PHE A 120 0.48 -27.71 -15.59
C PHE A 120 -0.66 -28.66 -15.96
N VAL A 121 -0.82 -28.94 -17.25
CA VAL A 121 -1.85 -29.84 -17.81
C VAL A 121 -1.15 -31.07 -18.39
N PRO A 122 -1.11 -32.22 -17.67
CA PRO A 122 -0.38 -33.41 -18.11
C PRO A 122 -0.81 -33.93 -19.48
N ALA A 123 -2.13 -33.94 -19.76
CA ALA A 123 -2.69 -34.40 -21.03
C ALA A 123 -2.22 -33.62 -22.25
N LEU A 124 -1.80 -32.40 -22.06
CA LEU A 124 -1.26 -31.50 -23.10
C LEU A 124 0.28 -31.42 -23.04
N SER A 125 0.90 -32.00 -22.01
CA SER A 125 2.33 -31.79 -21.68
C SER A 125 2.70 -30.28 -21.69
N ALA A 126 1.79 -29.42 -21.22
CA ALA A 126 1.91 -27.97 -21.31
C ALA A 126 1.76 -27.33 -19.93
N THR A 127 2.53 -26.26 -19.75
CA THR A 127 2.41 -25.33 -18.60
C THR A 127 1.84 -24.01 -19.11
N LEU A 128 0.70 -23.61 -18.58
CA LEU A 128 -0.02 -22.39 -18.97
C LEU A 128 0.20 -21.32 -17.89
N PRO A 129 0.37 -20.05 -18.26
CA PRO A 129 0.46 -18.97 -17.29
C PRO A 129 -0.89 -18.72 -16.62
N VAL A 130 -0.87 -18.42 -15.33
CA VAL A 130 -2.02 -17.90 -14.58
C VAL A 130 -1.76 -16.41 -14.34
N ASN A 131 -2.56 -15.55 -14.94
CA ASN A 131 -2.45 -14.11 -14.81
C ASN A 131 -3.49 -13.60 -13.83
N GLY A 132 -3.09 -12.73 -12.90
CA GLY A 132 -3.94 -11.99 -11.98
C GLY A 132 -3.96 -10.52 -12.34
N THR A 133 -5.13 -9.89 -12.23
CA THR A 133 -5.31 -8.43 -12.32
C THR A 133 -6.01 -8.00 -11.05
N PHE A 134 -5.42 -7.05 -10.33
CA PHE A 134 -5.92 -6.56 -9.04
C PHE A 134 -6.43 -5.13 -9.21
N ASP A 135 -7.51 -4.80 -8.50
CA ASP A 135 -8.01 -3.43 -8.39
C ASP A 135 -7.05 -2.56 -7.57
N ASP A 136 -7.25 -1.24 -7.62
CA ASP A 136 -6.42 -0.27 -6.89
C ASP A 136 -6.42 -0.55 -5.39
N TYR A 137 -5.26 -0.37 -4.77
CA TYR A 137 -5.14 -0.32 -3.31
C TYR A 137 -5.53 1.07 -2.81
N LYS A 138 -6.46 1.13 -1.88
CA LYS A 138 -6.90 2.39 -1.27
C LYS A 138 -7.07 2.21 0.24
N SER A 139 -6.45 3.10 1.03
CA SER A 139 -6.63 3.09 2.47
C SER A 139 -6.76 4.49 3.06
N THR A 140 -7.53 4.59 4.14
CA THR A 140 -7.59 5.79 4.99
C THR A 140 -7.00 5.46 6.34
N ASN A 141 -5.93 6.16 6.73
CA ASN A 141 -5.23 5.95 7.99
C ASN A 141 -5.57 7.07 8.96
N ILE A 142 -5.93 6.72 10.20
CA ILE A 142 -6.11 7.65 11.31
C ILE A 142 -5.06 7.29 12.35
N GLU A 143 -4.08 8.16 12.54
CA GLU A 143 -2.94 7.91 13.41
C GLU A 143 -2.77 9.05 14.42
N ALA A 144 -2.27 8.73 15.60
CA ALA A 144 -1.83 9.70 16.60
C ALA A 144 -0.41 9.38 17.04
N GLY A 145 0.34 10.38 17.46
CA GLY A 145 1.72 10.16 17.84
C GLY A 145 2.32 11.29 18.65
N VAL A 146 3.59 11.08 18.97
CA VAL A 146 4.44 12.05 19.64
C VAL A 146 5.66 12.34 18.78
N ARG A 147 6.10 13.59 18.79
CA ARG A 147 7.28 14.07 18.06
C ARG A 147 8.21 14.79 19.01
N GLN A 148 9.50 14.47 18.95
CA GLN A 148 10.57 15.11 19.71
C GLN A 148 11.51 15.81 18.76
N TYR A 149 11.68 17.12 18.95
CA TYR A 149 12.63 17.93 18.19
C TYR A 149 13.98 18.04 18.90
N PHE A 150 15.03 18.31 18.12
CA PHE A 150 16.40 18.44 18.58
C PHE A 150 17.07 19.69 18.01
N GLY A 151 18.00 20.25 18.78
CA GLY A 151 18.82 21.38 18.35
C GLY A 151 18.12 22.73 18.43
N SER A 152 18.87 23.79 18.15
CA SER A 152 18.43 25.19 18.27
C SER A 152 18.58 25.99 16.96
N GLY A 153 18.88 25.33 15.84
CA GLY A 153 19.07 25.98 14.53
C GLY A 153 17.77 26.30 13.80
N LYS A 154 17.90 26.89 12.59
CA LYS A 154 16.80 27.17 11.68
C LYS A 154 16.10 25.90 11.14
N VAL A 155 16.83 24.84 11.04
CA VAL A 155 16.34 23.52 10.71
C VAL A 155 16.38 22.69 11.98
N LYS A 156 15.22 22.15 12.37
CA LYS A 156 15.10 21.29 13.54
C LYS A 156 14.82 19.86 13.13
N PRO A 157 15.80 18.98 13.28
CA PRO A 157 15.55 17.55 13.13
C PRO A 157 14.63 17.04 14.24
N TYR A 158 13.87 16.01 13.94
CA TYR A 158 13.00 15.36 14.89
C TYR A 158 12.90 13.86 14.66
N VAL A 159 12.45 13.17 15.68
CA VAL A 159 11.95 11.80 15.61
C VAL A 159 10.49 11.79 16.03
N ALA A 160 9.71 10.86 15.47
CA ALA A 160 8.32 10.66 15.86
C ALA A 160 8.00 9.19 15.98
N ALA A 161 7.06 8.87 16.87
CA ALA A 161 6.43 7.57 16.95
C ALA A 161 4.93 7.76 16.83
N ARG A 162 4.27 6.86 16.09
CA ARG A 162 2.83 6.89 15.84
C ARG A 162 2.20 5.52 15.90
N ALA A 163 0.92 5.51 16.22
CA ALA A 163 0.06 4.34 16.16
C ALA A 163 -1.34 4.76 15.74
N GLY A 164 -2.08 3.86 15.12
CA GLY A 164 -3.43 4.13 14.67
C GLY A 164 -4.08 2.94 14.01
N VAL A 165 -5.08 3.25 13.21
CA VAL A 165 -5.86 2.29 12.44
C VAL A 165 -5.84 2.66 10.96
N ALA A 166 -5.81 1.64 10.12
CA ALA A 166 -5.96 1.73 8.67
C ALA A 166 -7.29 1.10 8.27
N PHE A 167 -8.10 1.85 7.54
CA PHE A 167 -9.31 1.38 6.87
C PHE A 167 -8.94 1.16 5.41
N VAL A 168 -8.90 -0.09 4.99
CA VAL A 168 -8.53 -0.49 3.64
C VAL A 168 -9.81 -0.90 2.90
N ASP A 169 -10.02 -0.31 1.73
CA ASP A 169 -11.19 -0.59 0.88
C ASP A 169 -11.06 -2.02 0.31
N GLU A 170 -12.21 -2.68 0.00
CA GLU A 170 -12.26 -3.99 -0.66
C GLU A 170 -11.32 -4.03 -1.86
N ILE A 171 -10.53 -5.12 -1.97
CA ILE A 171 -9.67 -5.37 -3.13
C ILE A 171 -10.26 -6.52 -3.93
N ARG A 172 -10.63 -6.24 -5.17
CA ARG A 172 -11.11 -7.25 -6.10
C ARG A 172 -10.00 -7.71 -7.04
N ALA A 173 -10.11 -8.95 -7.51
CA ALA A 173 -9.17 -9.49 -8.47
C ALA A 173 -9.87 -10.26 -9.58
N SER A 174 -9.19 -10.37 -10.71
CA SER A 174 -9.58 -11.21 -11.84
C SER A 174 -8.44 -12.13 -12.21
N PHE A 175 -8.74 -13.40 -12.46
CA PHE A 175 -7.72 -14.39 -12.84
C PHE A 175 -8.04 -14.98 -14.20
N ALA A 176 -7.02 -15.17 -15.03
CA ALA A 176 -7.15 -15.72 -16.37
C ALA A 176 -6.03 -16.73 -16.68
N VAL A 177 -6.43 -17.86 -17.26
CA VAL A 177 -5.52 -18.85 -17.85
C VAL A 177 -5.83 -18.91 -19.34
N PRO A 178 -4.98 -18.33 -20.22
CA PRO A 178 -5.15 -18.42 -21.65
C PRO A 178 -4.86 -19.87 -22.09
N VAL A 179 -5.83 -20.49 -22.74
CA VAL A 179 -5.71 -21.85 -23.25
C VAL A 179 -5.41 -21.82 -24.76
N PRO A 180 -4.43 -22.60 -25.27
CA PRO A 180 -4.11 -22.60 -26.68
C PRO A 180 -5.30 -22.97 -27.57
N ALA A 181 -5.39 -22.35 -28.74
CA ALA A 181 -6.39 -22.66 -29.75
C ALA A 181 -6.36 -24.16 -30.14
N GLY A 182 -7.52 -24.75 -30.31
CA GLY A 182 -7.66 -26.18 -30.61
C GLY A 182 -7.74 -27.10 -29.39
N VAL A 183 -7.65 -26.57 -28.18
CA VAL A 183 -7.90 -27.30 -26.94
C VAL A 183 -9.32 -26.99 -26.49
N GLY A 184 -10.24 -27.93 -26.67
CA GLY A 184 -11.67 -27.73 -26.41
C GLY A 184 -12.38 -26.92 -27.50
N THR A 185 -13.50 -26.29 -27.12
CA THR A 185 -14.34 -25.44 -28.00
C THR A 185 -14.25 -24.00 -27.53
N GLU A 186 -14.05 -23.07 -28.46
CA GLU A 186 -14.01 -21.64 -28.15
C GLU A 186 -15.36 -21.10 -27.62
N PRO A 187 -15.39 -20.18 -26.68
CA PRO A 187 -14.23 -19.62 -25.92
C PRO A 187 -13.72 -20.59 -24.87
N ASN A 188 -12.42 -20.89 -24.92
CA ASN A 188 -11.79 -21.93 -24.12
C ASN A 188 -10.92 -21.40 -22.94
N ASP A 189 -10.71 -20.10 -22.82
CA ASP A 189 -10.00 -19.49 -21.68
C ASP A 189 -10.72 -19.79 -20.35
N ILE A 190 -9.93 -20.04 -19.30
CA ILE A 190 -10.45 -20.09 -17.93
C ILE A 190 -10.38 -18.66 -17.37
N LYS A 191 -11.52 -18.16 -16.89
CA LYS A 191 -11.64 -16.80 -16.32
C LYS A 191 -12.44 -16.80 -15.03
N ILE A 192 -11.88 -16.17 -14.01
CA ILE A 192 -12.56 -15.82 -12.76
C ILE A 192 -12.51 -14.29 -12.71
N ASN A 193 -13.66 -13.63 -12.86
CA ASN A 193 -13.68 -12.19 -13.05
C ASN A 193 -14.24 -11.47 -11.83
N ASN A 194 -13.56 -10.39 -11.42
CA ASN A 194 -14.07 -9.41 -10.49
C ASN A 194 -14.59 -10.03 -9.17
N VAL A 195 -13.78 -10.89 -8.57
CA VAL A 195 -14.09 -11.53 -7.28
C VAL A 195 -13.45 -10.74 -6.14
N ALA A 196 -14.14 -10.68 -4.99
CA ALA A 196 -13.53 -10.14 -3.77
C ALA A 196 -12.34 -11.04 -3.40
N PHE A 197 -11.17 -10.45 -3.24
CA PHE A 197 -9.94 -11.10 -2.82
C PHE A 197 -9.58 -10.73 -1.38
N TYR A 198 -9.86 -9.46 -1.02
CA TYR A 198 -9.89 -8.97 0.35
C TYR A 198 -11.19 -8.20 0.56
N ASP A 199 -11.81 -8.38 1.71
CA ASP A 199 -12.95 -7.60 2.14
C ASP A 199 -12.51 -6.23 2.70
N ASP A 200 -13.45 -5.29 2.87
CA ASP A 200 -13.18 -4.04 3.60
C ASP A 200 -12.59 -4.37 4.98
N THR A 201 -11.39 -3.88 5.22
CA THR A 201 -10.60 -4.25 6.41
C THR A 201 -10.33 -3.05 7.30
N THR A 202 -10.42 -3.27 8.61
CA THR A 202 -9.89 -2.35 9.61
C THR A 202 -8.75 -3.02 10.36
N THR A 203 -7.53 -2.52 10.16
CA THR A 203 -6.34 -3.08 10.80
C THR A 203 -5.52 -2.00 11.51
N TYR A 204 -4.56 -2.40 12.33
CA TYR A 204 -3.70 -1.46 13.05
C TYR A 204 -2.51 -1.00 12.21
N SER A 205 -2.03 0.21 12.52
CA SER A 205 -0.83 0.81 11.94
C SER A 205 0.11 1.27 13.05
N LEU A 206 1.40 0.99 12.89
CA LEU A 206 2.46 1.43 13.78
C LEU A 206 3.59 2.04 12.96
N GLY A 207 4.27 3.07 13.50
CA GLY A 207 5.36 3.66 12.77
C GLY A 207 6.31 4.50 13.59
N VAL A 208 7.48 4.68 13.01
CA VAL A 208 8.50 5.61 13.49
C VAL A 208 9.01 6.44 12.31
N ASP A 209 9.24 7.72 12.57
CA ASP A 209 9.69 8.66 11.53
C ASP A 209 10.90 9.44 12.01
N VAL A 210 11.72 9.84 11.06
CA VAL A 210 12.75 10.85 11.21
C VAL A 210 12.47 11.97 10.23
N GLY A 211 12.67 13.21 10.64
CA GLY A 211 12.39 14.33 9.77
C GLY A 211 13.13 15.58 10.19
N ALA A 212 12.93 16.62 9.41
CA ALA A 212 13.43 17.94 9.71
C ALA A 212 12.38 19.00 9.35
N SER A 213 12.21 19.99 10.23
CA SER A 213 11.30 21.11 10.03
C SER A 213 12.09 22.39 9.84
N TRP A 214 11.70 23.18 8.85
CA TRP A 214 12.26 24.49 8.54
C TRP A 214 11.15 25.55 8.63
N GLU A 215 11.35 26.56 9.49
CA GLU A 215 10.48 27.73 9.56
C GLU A 215 10.75 28.70 8.40
N VAL A 216 9.72 28.90 7.58
CA VAL A 216 9.72 29.88 6.48
C VAL A 216 9.33 31.26 7.02
N SER A 217 8.44 31.32 8.01
CA SER A 217 8.02 32.52 8.73
C SER A 217 7.62 32.16 10.16
N GLU A 218 7.22 33.17 10.99
CA GLU A 218 6.77 32.95 12.37
C GLU A 218 5.60 31.95 12.46
N ARG A 219 4.77 31.87 11.42
CA ARG A 219 3.57 31.02 11.40
C ARG A 219 3.66 29.86 10.41
N LEU A 220 4.59 29.88 9.46
CA LEU A 220 4.65 28.92 8.37
C LEU A 220 5.94 28.08 8.47
N SER A 221 5.80 26.78 8.40
CA SER A 221 6.94 25.86 8.33
C SER A 221 6.73 24.79 7.27
N ILE A 222 7.83 24.31 6.70
CA ILE A 222 7.89 23.17 5.80
C ILE A 222 8.68 22.08 6.50
N SER A 223 8.22 20.84 6.41
CA SER A 223 8.93 19.68 6.96
C SER A 223 9.07 18.59 5.90
N ALA A 224 10.16 17.87 5.95
CA ALA A 224 10.34 16.61 5.24
C ALA A 224 10.51 15.49 6.26
N GLU A 225 9.85 14.36 6.01
CA GLU A 225 9.80 13.22 6.92
C GLU A 225 9.94 11.93 6.11
N ALA A 226 10.69 10.98 6.62
CA ALA A 226 10.74 9.61 6.14
C ALA A 226 10.67 8.66 7.33
N GLY A 227 10.12 7.46 7.15
CA GLY A 227 9.94 6.55 8.26
C GLY A 227 9.80 5.10 7.85
N ILE A 228 9.42 4.28 8.81
CA ILE A 228 9.00 2.89 8.59
C ILE A 228 7.60 2.76 9.16
N ARG A 229 6.72 2.12 8.39
CA ARG A 229 5.33 1.87 8.74
C ARG A 229 5.06 0.38 8.67
N TYR A 230 4.46 -0.16 9.71
CA TYR A 230 3.89 -1.50 9.73
C TYR A 230 2.38 -1.39 9.69
N ARG A 231 1.73 -2.18 8.85
CA ARG A 231 0.28 -2.39 8.79
C ARG A 231 0.00 -3.87 9.00
N GLY A 232 -1.00 -4.19 9.84
CA GLY A 232 -1.45 -5.57 10.05
C GLY A 232 -2.14 -6.17 8.83
N ASP A 233 -2.51 -7.44 8.93
CA ASP A 233 -3.14 -8.20 7.85
C ASP A 233 -4.47 -7.61 7.41
N LEU A 234 -4.87 -7.96 6.18
CA LEU A 234 -6.17 -7.69 5.59
C LEU A 234 -7.08 -8.90 5.77
N ASP A 235 -8.40 -8.67 5.73
CA ASP A 235 -9.40 -9.72 5.82
C ASP A 235 -9.53 -10.44 4.47
N GLY A 236 -8.91 -11.63 4.35
CA GLY A 236 -8.93 -12.46 3.14
C GLY A 236 -10.33 -12.98 2.82
N ASN A 237 -10.71 -12.99 1.53
CA ASN A 237 -11.97 -13.54 1.06
C ASN A 237 -11.75 -14.79 0.19
N ASP A 238 -12.07 -15.96 0.73
CA ASP A 238 -11.87 -17.26 0.10
C ASP A 238 -13.01 -17.73 -0.80
N ALA A 239 -14.11 -16.99 -0.91
CA ALA A 239 -15.33 -17.43 -1.57
C ALA A 239 -15.11 -17.94 -3.01
N ALA A 240 -14.21 -17.29 -3.74
CA ALA A 240 -13.91 -17.63 -5.13
C ALA A 240 -12.75 -18.64 -5.29
N ILE A 241 -11.79 -18.63 -4.37
CA ILE A 241 -10.54 -19.38 -4.50
C ILE A 241 -10.47 -20.64 -3.60
N GLY A 242 -11.23 -20.64 -2.50
CA GLY A 242 -11.21 -21.73 -1.52
C GLY A 242 -11.62 -23.09 -2.12
N GLY A 243 -12.61 -23.08 -3.03
CA GLY A 243 -13.02 -24.27 -3.76
C GLY A 243 -11.95 -24.86 -4.71
N LEU A 244 -10.91 -24.10 -5.01
CA LEU A 244 -9.74 -24.52 -5.80
C LEU A 244 -8.59 -25.05 -4.93
N GLY A 245 -8.76 -25.11 -3.61
CA GLY A 245 -7.71 -25.49 -2.66
C GLY A 245 -6.67 -24.40 -2.42
N LEU A 246 -7.06 -23.13 -2.59
CA LEU A 246 -6.22 -21.94 -2.47
C LEU A 246 -6.65 -21.03 -1.30
N ALA A 247 -7.43 -21.53 -0.35
CA ALA A 247 -8.05 -20.75 0.73
C ALA A 247 -7.05 -19.98 1.63
N SER A 248 -5.78 -20.37 1.67
CA SER A 248 -4.81 -19.75 2.56
C SER A 248 -3.82 -18.82 1.87
N ILE A 249 -4.02 -18.50 0.58
CA ILE A 249 -3.03 -17.67 -0.13
C ILE A 249 -3.10 -16.20 0.26
N ASN A 250 -4.21 -15.75 0.82
CA ASN A 250 -4.47 -14.36 1.25
C ASN A 250 -4.61 -14.19 2.77
N ASP A 251 -4.11 -15.14 3.57
CA ASP A 251 -4.15 -15.06 5.04
C ASP A 251 -3.06 -14.13 5.62
N ASP A 252 -1.88 -14.09 5.01
CA ASP A 252 -0.73 -13.30 5.46
C ASP A 252 -0.52 -12.13 4.48
N SER A 253 -0.96 -10.94 4.87
CA SER A 253 -0.93 -9.74 4.03
C SER A 253 -0.43 -8.49 4.77
N ALA A 254 0.20 -8.68 5.94
CA ALA A 254 0.86 -7.60 6.65
C ALA A 254 1.92 -6.94 5.77
N ALA A 255 2.10 -5.64 5.91
CA ALA A 255 3.04 -4.88 5.09
C ALA A 255 3.94 -3.98 5.92
N ILE A 256 5.20 -3.87 5.47
CA ILE A 256 6.15 -2.86 5.93
C ILE A 256 6.43 -1.92 4.77
N THR A 257 6.28 -0.62 5.01
CA THR A 257 6.48 0.41 4.00
C THR A 257 7.40 1.52 4.49
N VAL A 258 7.95 2.28 3.54
CA VAL A 258 8.74 3.50 3.80
C VAL A 258 7.97 4.70 3.27
N PRO A 259 7.23 5.43 4.12
CA PRO A 259 6.65 6.71 3.73
C PRO A 259 7.74 7.77 3.60
N VAL A 260 7.62 8.61 2.56
CA VAL A 260 8.40 9.83 2.37
C VAL A 260 7.43 10.97 2.12
N THR A 261 7.43 11.97 3.02
CA THR A 261 6.36 12.98 3.07
C THR A 261 6.93 14.39 3.19
N VAL A 262 6.30 15.33 2.51
CA VAL A 262 6.52 16.77 2.70
C VAL A 262 5.26 17.36 3.32
N LYS A 263 5.44 18.20 4.36
CA LYS A 263 4.35 18.84 5.10
C LYS A 263 4.50 20.35 5.05
N LEU A 264 3.39 21.04 4.79
CA LEU A 264 3.25 22.49 4.94
C LEU A 264 2.39 22.74 6.17
N SER A 265 2.89 23.51 7.12
CA SER A 265 2.27 23.71 8.43
C SER A 265 2.03 25.18 8.74
N TYR A 266 0.89 25.47 9.39
CA TYR A 266 0.54 26.79 9.87
C TYR A 266 0.29 26.76 11.38
N LYS A 267 0.92 27.72 12.11
CA LYS A 267 0.77 27.92 13.56
C LYS A 267 -0.32 28.96 13.86
N PHE A 268 -1.21 28.63 14.76
CA PHE A 268 -2.33 29.49 15.18
C PHE A 268 -1.96 30.42 16.34
#